data_fb370a1ac6d9699fe052031ac919b154
#
_entry.id   fb370a1ac6d9699fe052031ac919b154
#
_cell.length_a   1.000
_cell.length_b   1.000
_cell.length_c   1.000
_cell.angle_alpha   90.00
_cell.angle_beta   90.00
_cell.angle_gamma   90.00
#
_symmetry.space_group_name_H-M   'P 1'
#
loop_
_entity.id
_entity.type
_entity.pdbx_description
1 polymer ?
#
loop_
_entity_poly.entity_id
_entity_poly.type
_entity_poly.pdbx_seq_one_letter_code
_entity_poly.pdbx_strand_id
1 'polypeptide(L)'
;MRTWKNVFAVAVVGVLTAGQAKAQRTLEGMQLLTVNENVTTVITASEPVRFVDISTAKVVGDQPINNTIRLKPKEGVDVNRDGDILAVVTIVTERYRTQYGLIYTSRQGEAVTDKTIETDERTAYNNPAVSMSTEDMARYARQIWTSPARYRNVATNRHRMTMRLNNIYSVGEYFFLDFSIDNRTNIRFDIDQLKVKLNDKKTSKSTTVQTVELTPEFTLDSSESFHFGYRNVIVVKKMTFPNDKILTIELSEKQLSGRTISLDIEYADVISADSFNKVLLYEH
;
A
#
# COMPACT_ATOMS: atom_id res chain seq x y z
N MET A 1 41.79 57.42 45.47
CA MET A 1 41.29 57.39 44.05
C MET A 1 41.09 55.95 43.66
N ARG A 2 39.87 55.48 43.58
CA ARG A 2 39.51 54.12 43.12
C ARG A 2 38.27 54.26 42.26
N THR A 3 38.45 54.07 40.95
CA THR A 3 37.42 54.12 39.94
C THR A 3 36.66 52.80 39.89
N TRP A 4 35.38 52.83 40.10
CA TRP A 4 34.49 51.70 39.88
C TRP A 4 34.12 51.60 38.41
N LYS A 5 34.39 50.45 37.79
CA LYS A 5 33.86 50.13 36.48
C LYS A 5 32.51 49.39 36.63
N ASN A 6 31.49 50.04 36.16
CA ASN A 6 30.14 49.45 36.05
C ASN A 6 30.14 48.46 34.87
N VAL A 7 29.91 47.21 35.17
CA VAL A 7 29.64 46.17 34.20
C VAL A 7 28.13 46.03 34.04
N PHE A 8 27.58 46.53 32.96
CA PHE A 8 26.19 46.26 32.59
C PHE A 8 26.08 44.84 31.99
N ALA A 9 25.43 43.93 32.72
CA ALA A 9 25.03 42.63 32.19
C ALA A 9 23.70 42.83 31.42
N VAL A 10 23.74 42.71 30.12
CA VAL A 10 22.54 42.66 29.28
C VAL A 10 22.00 41.25 29.31
N ALA A 11 20.92 41.01 30.03
CA ALA A 11 20.19 39.75 29.95
C ALA A 11 19.34 39.75 28.65
N VAL A 12 19.76 38.96 27.67
CA VAL A 12 18.95 38.63 26.49
C VAL A 12 17.89 37.64 26.90
N VAL A 13 16.68 38.09 27.15
CA VAL A 13 15.51 37.22 27.30
C VAL A 13 15.09 36.78 25.92
N GLY A 14 15.55 35.58 25.54
CA GLY A 14 15.03 34.88 24.36
C GLY A 14 13.59 34.43 24.59
N VAL A 15 12.63 35.13 24.01
CA VAL A 15 11.24 34.68 23.97
C VAL A 15 11.18 33.49 23.01
N LEU A 16 11.26 32.26 23.56
CA LEU A 16 10.88 31.05 22.85
C LEU A 16 9.36 31.11 22.62
N THR A 17 8.94 31.58 21.48
CA THR A 17 7.56 31.34 21.00
C THR A 17 7.47 29.84 20.67
N ALA A 18 7.13 29.04 21.68
CA ALA A 18 6.64 27.70 21.49
C ALA A 18 5.36 27.81 20.64
N GLY A 19 5.46 27.56 19.35
CA GLY A 19 4.29 27.42 18.49
C GLY A 19 3.42 26.33 19.08
N GLN A 20 2.28 26.71 19.66
CA GLN A 20 1.28 25.76 20.13
C GLN A 20 0.83 24.96 18.92
N ALA A 21 1.22 23.70 18.84
CA ALA A 21 0.63 22.76 17.92
C ALA A 21 -0.87 22.69 18.25
N LYS A 22 -1.70 23.32 17.42
CA LYS A 22 -3.15 23.27 17.59
C LYS A 22 -3.58 21.81 17.45
N ALA A 23 -3.89 21.17 18.56
CA ALA A 23 -4.40 19.80 18.62
C ALA A 23 -5.82 19.69 18.04
N GLN A 24 -6.49 20.81 17.78
CA GLN A 24 -7.84 20.89 17.25
C GLN A 24 -7.85 21.68 15.95
N ARG A 25 -8.56 21.15 14.93
CA ARG A 25 -8.91 21.87 13.70
C ARG A 25 -10.40 22.23 13.75
N THR A 26 -10.73 23.45 13.43
CA THR A 26 -12.11 23.93 13.25
C THR A 26 -12.42 24.04 11.76
N LEU A 27 -13.71 24.13 11.42
CA LEU A 27 -14.13 24.35 10.03
C LEU A 27 -13.51 25.62 9.42
N GLU A 28 -13.34 26.67 10.20
CA GLU A 28 -12.74 27.95 9.75
C GLU A 28 -11.26 27.82 9.34
N GLY A 29 -10.55 26.84 9.89
CA GLY A 29 -9.14 26.58 9.56
C GLY A 29 -8.95 25.43 8.57
N MET A 30 -10.02 24.93 7.96
CA MET A 30 -9.99 23.82 7.05
C MET A 30 -9.82 24.29 5.60
N GLN A 31 -9.06 23.56 4.81
CA GLN A 31 -8.99 23.82 3.38
C GLN A 31 -10.32 23.46 2.71
N LEU A 32 -10.79 24.37 1.86
CA LEU A 32 -12.08 24.26 1.19
C LEU A 32 -11.88 23.83 -0.27
N LEU A 33 -12.73 22.93 -0.74
CA LEU A 33 -12.82 22.54 -2.13
C LEU A 33 -14.22 22.87 -2.66
N THR A 34 -14.30 23.62 -3.76
CA THR A 34 -15.55 23.91 -4.45
C THR A 34 -16.01 22.70 -5.25
N VAL A 35 -17.26 22.29 -5.06
CA VAL A 35 -17.87 21.13 -5.72
C VAL A 35 -19.20 21.49 -6.39
N ASN A 36 -19.53 20.78 -7.47
CA ASN A 36 -20.77 20.94 -8.22
C ASN A 36 -21.32 19.56 -8.59
N GLU A 37 -22.64 19.40 -8.65
CA GLU A 37 -23.30 18.11 -8.95
C GLU A 37 -23.02 17.57 -10.36
N ASN A 38 -22.63 18.44 -11.29
CA ASN A 38 -22.29 18.06 -12.66
C ASN A 38 -20.77 17.84 -12.88
N VAL A 39 -19.96 18.06 -11.82
CA VAL A 39 -18.50 17.97 -11.89
C VAL A 39 -17.99 17.00 -10.83
N THR A 40 -17.27 15.97 -11.25
CA THR A 40 -16.61 15.04 -10.33
C THR A 40 -15.27 15.63 -9.89
N THR A 41 -15.08 15.76 -8.58
CA THR A 41 -13.80 16.11 -7.98
C THR A 41 -13.01 14.84 -7.72
N VAL A 42 -11.81 14.76 -8.28
CA VAL A 42 -10.85 13.66 -8.07
C VAL A 42 -9.82 14.10 -7.04
N ILE A 43 -9.61 13.31 -6.00
CA ILE A 43 -8.57 13.58 -4.99
C ILE A 43 -7.58 12.43 -5.00
N THR A 44 -6.29 12.77 -5.22
CA THR A 44 -5.20 11.80 -5.31
C THR A 44 -4.27 11.92 -4.11
N ALA A 45 -4.06 10.80 -3.43
CA ALA A 45 -3.11 10.65 -2.31
C ALA A 45 -1.76 10.13 -2.80
N SER A 46 -0.68 10.37 -2.04
CA SER A 46 0.66 9.84 -2.32
C SER A 46 0.86 8.37 -1.92
N GLU A 47 -0.08 7.82 -1.15
CA GLU A 47 -0.05 6.44 -0.65
C GLU A 47 -1.48 5.88 -0.59
N PRO A 48 -1.68 4.56 -0.38
CA PRO A 48 -3.00 3.96 -0.37
C PRO A 48 -3.94 4.60 0.66
N VAL A 49 -5.14 4.95 0.21
CA VAL A 49 -6.23 5.40 1.06
C VAL A 49 -6.86 4.18 1.70
N ARG A 50 -6.95 4.17 3.03
CA ARG A 50 -7.48 3.06 3.83
C ARG A 50 -8.90 3.30 4.33
N PHE A 51 -9.27 4.56 4.47
CA PHE A 51 -10.60 4.94 4.93
C PHE A 51 -10.97 6.33 4.43
N VAL A 52 -12.23 6.50 4.04
CA VAL A 52 -12.83 7.79 3.66
C VAL A 52 -14.13 7.94 4.42
N ASP A 53 -14.28 9.07 5.12
CA ASP A 53 -15.52 9.49 5.76
C ASP A 53 -16.05 10.75 5.08
N ILE A 54 -17.34 10.76 4.77
CA ILE A 54 -18.06 11.91 4.25
C ILE A 54 -19.15 12.25 5.26
N SER A 55 -19.02 13.39 5.93
CA SER A 55 -19.83 13.75 7.10
C SER A 55 -21.34 13.88 6.85
N THR A 56 -21.76 13.96 5.60
CA THR A 56 -23.19 14.09 5.23
C THR A 56 -23.54 13.21 4.03
N ALA A 57 -24.82 12.83 3.92
CA ALA A 57 -25.34 12.11 2.78
C ALA A 57 -25.57 12.99 1.52
N LYS A 58 -25.25 14.29 1.58
CA LYS A 58 -25.40 15.23 0.46
C LYS A 58 -24.32 15.05 -0.61
N VAL A 59 -23.19 14.44 -0.26
CA VAL A 59 -22.09 14.14 -1.15
C VAL A 59 -21.94 12.62 -1.28
N VAL A 60 -21.66 12.16 -2.48
CA VAL A 60 -21.35 10.77 -2.77
C VAL A 60 -19.94 10.65 -3.30
N GLY A 61 -19.31 9.51 -3.07
CA GLY A 61 -17.98 9.23 -3.59
C GLY A 61 -17.71 7.74 -3.67
N ASP A 62 -16.64 7.42 -4.38
CA ASP A 62 -16.06 6.08 -4.47
C ASP A 62 -14.54 6.13 -4.52
N GLN A 63 -13.92 4.97 -4.41
CA GLN A 63 -12.47 4.77 -4.49
C GLN A 63 -12.17 3.85 -5.69
N PRO A 64 -11.97 4.41 -6.92
CA PRO A 64 -11.74 3.60 -8.12
C PRO A 64 -10.40 2.86 -8.11
N ILE A 65 -9.37 3.44 -7.47
CA ILE A 65 -8.04 2.84 -7.27
C ILE A 65 -7.53 3.17 -5.86
N ASN A 66 -6.52 2.43 -5.41
CA ASN A 66 -6.07 2.46 -4.01
C ASN A 66 -5.70 3.84 -3.46
N ASN A 67 -5.22 4.76 -4.28
CA ASN A 67 -4.77 6.09 -3.85
C ASN A 67 -5.64 7.24 -4.38
N THR A 68 -6.79 6.96 -4.99
CA THR A 68 -7.64 7.99 -5.60
C THR A 68 -9.09 7.82 -5.17
N ILE A 69 -9.71 8.92 -4.79
CA ILE A 69 -11.13 9.00 -4.47
C ILE A 69 -11.82 9.98 -5.41
N ARG A 70 -13.08 9.74 -5.71
CA ARG A 70 -13.94 10.63 -6.50
C ARG A 70 -15.11 11.06 -5.66
N LEU A 71 -15.44 12.33 -5.73
CA LEU A 71 -16.54 12.93 -4.96
C LEU A 71 -17.40 13.82 -5.86
N LYS A 72 -18.69 13.85 -5.61
CA LYS A 72 -19.60 14.87 -6.16
C LYS A 72 -20.81 15.05 -5.26
N PRO A 73 -21.45 16.22 -5.22
CA PRO A 73 -22.77 16.40 -4.64
C PRO A 73 -23.80 15.49 -5.32
N LYS A 74 -24.82 15.05 -4.59
CA LYS A 74 -25.97 14.35 -5.18
C LYS A 74 -26.79 15.32 -6.03
N GLU A 75 -27.41 14.82 -7.09
CA GLU A 75 -28.38 15.57 -7.86
C GLU A 75 -29.59 15.95 -6.99
N GLY A 76 -30.05 17.19 -7.13
CA GLY A 76 -31.22 17.69 -6.39
C GLY A 76 -30.97 17.92 -4.90
N VAL A 77 -29.70 18.02 -4.48
CA VAL A 77 -29.39 18.43 -3.12
C VAL A 77 -29.92 19.84 -2.88
N ASP A 78 -30.71 19.99 -1.82
CA ASP A 78 -31.16 21.29 -1.36
C ASP A 78 -29.94 22.08 -0.82
N VAL A 79 -29.44 23.01 -1.63
CA VAL A 79 -28.32 23.89 -1.33
C VAL A 79 -28.89 25.28 -1.19
N ASN A 80 -28.87 25.78 0.03
CA ASN A 80 -29.50 27.05 0.30
C ASN A 80 -28.77 28.24 -0.33
N ARG A 81 -27.42 28.16 -0.47
CA ARG A 81 -26.58 29.22 -1.04
C ARG A 81 -25.25 28.69 -1.58
N ASP A 82 -24.73 29.36 -2.64
CA ASP A 82 -23.32 29.22 -3.02
C ASP A 82 -22.40 29.53 -1.83
N GLY A 83 -21.42 28.67 -1.60
CA GLY A 83 -20.48 28.81 -0.47
C GLY A 83 -20.87 28.06 0.80
N ASP A 84 -22.08 27.47 0.87
CA ASP A 84 -22.46 26.62 2.01
C ASP A 84 -21.59 25.35 2.07
N ILE A 85 -21.15 24.97 3.27
CA ILE A 85 -20.43 23.72 3.49
C ILE A 85 -21.41 22.56 3.39
N LEU A 86 -21.23 21.73 2.39
CA LEU A 86 -22.05 20.52 2.16
C LEU A 86 -21.62 19.37 3.06
N ALA A 87 -20.32 19.17 3.17
CA ALA A 87 -19.72 18.05 3.89
C ALA A 87 -18.29 18.38 4.29
N VAL A 88 -17.80 17.65 5.27
CA VAL A 88 -16.37 17.47 5.52
C VAL A 88 -15.99 16.07 5.02
N VAL A 89 -14.96 15.97 4.20
CA VAL A 89 -14.36 14.70 3.82
C VAL A 89 -13.09 14.49 4.62
N THR A 90 -13.01 13.34 5.29
CA THR A 90 -11.81 12.87 6.00
C THR A 90 -11.20 11.72 5.23
N ILE A 91 -9.95 11.87 4.84
CA ILE A 91 -9.18 10.85 4.11
C ILE A 91 -8.08 10.34 5.04
N VAL A 92 -8.09 9.04 5.31
CA VAL A 92 -7.08 8.36 6.13
C VAL A 92 -6.32 7.41 5.24
N THR A 93 -5.01 7.60 5.20
CA THR A 93 -4.08 6.77 4.47
C THR A 93 -3.34 5.80 5.41
N GLU A 94 -2.19 5.31 5.03
CA GLU A 94 -1.37 4.44 5.87
C GLU A 94 -0.66 5.21 6.99
N ARG A 95 -0.15 6.43 6.70
CA ARG A 95 0.74 7.20 7.59
C ARG A 95 0.27 8.63 7.86
N TYR A 96 -0.77 9.10 7.16
CA TYR A 96 -1.32 10.43 7.42
C TYR A 96 -2.84 10.45 7.26
N ARG A 97 -3.43 11.52 7.73
CA ARG A 97 -4.82 11.89 7.45
C ARG A 97 -4.87 13.32 6.93
N THR A 98 -5.88 13.62 6.12
CA THR A 98 -6.21 14.97 5.69
C THR A 98 -7.72 15.18 5.72
N GLN A 99 -8.14 16.45 5.78
CA GLN A 99 -9.55 16.82 5.80
C GLN A 99 -9.78 18.04 4.91
N TYR A 100 -10.87 18.01 4.16
CA TYR A 100 -11.34 19.11 3.33
C TYR A 100 -12.78 19.44 3.64
N GLY A 101 -13.13 20.74 3.70
CA GLY A 101 -14.51 21.20 3.64
C GLY A 101 -14.96 21.28 2.17
N LEU A 102 -16.09 20.66 1.86
CA LEU A 102 -16.67 20.72 0.51
C LEU A 102 -17.72 21.81 0.50
N ILE A 103 -17.52 22.86 -0.32
CA ILE A 103 -18.44 23.97 -0.50
C ILE A 103 -19.11 23.88 -1.86
N TYR A 104 -20.39 24.18 -1.89
CA TYR A 104 -21.15 24.16 -3.13
C TYR A 104 -20.88 25.41 -3.97
N THR A 105 -20.83 25.24 -5.29
CA THR A 105 -20.90 26.31 -6.28
C THR A 105 -21.89 25.94 -7.38
N SER A 106 -22.77 26.88 -7.75
CA SER A 106 -23.66 26.75 -8.92
C SER A 106 -22.90 26.87 -10.25
N ARG A 107 -21.69 27.44 -10.22
CA ARG A 107 -20.85 27.67 -11.41
C ARG A 107 -19.92 26.48 -11.63
N GLN A 108 -20.25 25.65 -12.63
CA GLN A 108 -19.44 24.46 -12.95
C GLN A 108 -17.96 24.77 -13.19
N GLY A 109 -17.64 25.93 -13.77
CA GLY A 109 -16.26 26.35 -14.05
C GLY A 109 -15.42 26.69 -12.81
N GLU A 110 -16.04 26.85 -11.64
CA GLU A 110 -15.37 27.09 -10.37
C GLU A 110 -15.17 25.79 -9.54
N ALA A 111 -15.79 24.70 -9.97
CA ALA A 111 -15.65 23.43 -9.26
C ALA A 111 -14.25 22.82 -9.49
N VAL A 112 -13.66 22.34 -8.41
CA VAL A 112 -12.37 21.64 -8.43
C VAL A 112 -12.56 20.28 -9.12
N THR A 113 -11.79 20.02 -10.18
CA THR A 113 -11.84 18.76 -10.94
C THR A 113 -10.78 17.79 -10.46
N ASP A 114 -9.60 18.29 -10.04
CA ASP A 114 -8.47 17.48 -9.60
C ASP A 114 -7.77 18.13 -8.41
N LYS A 115 -7.45 17.34 -7.40
CA LYS A 115 -6.76 17.75 -6.18
C LYS A 115 -5.73 16.70 -5.77
N THR A 116 -4.47 17.04 -5.82
CA THR A 116 -3.41 16.24 -5.18
C THR A 116 -3.24 16.68 -3.73
N ILE A 117 -3.15 15.73 -2.80
CA ILE A 117 -2.90 16.01 -1.38
C ILE A 117 -1.44 16.42 -1.19
N GLU A 118 -1.21 17.71 -0.91
CA GLU A 118 0.11 18.26 -0.69
C GLU A 118 0.68 17.91 0.69
N THR A 119 1.98 18.03 0.88
CA THR A 119 2.66 17.61 2.12
C THR A 119 2.23 18.42 3.33
N ASP A 120 1.98 19.73 3.17
CA ASP A 120 1.54 20.64 4.23
C ASP A 120 0.08 20.42 4.66
N GLU A 121 -0.71 19.73 3.84
CA GLU A 121 -2.09 19.35 4.13
C GLU A 121 -2.20 18.07 4.96
N ARG A 122 -1.11 17.34 5.10
CA ARG A 122 -1.05 16.05 5.78
C ARG A 122 -0.86 16.23 7.29
N THR A 123 -1.63 15.49 8.05
CA THR A 123 -1.41 15.34 9.49
C THR A 123 -0.91 13.91 9.72
N ALA A 124 0.28 13.77 10.29
CA ALA A 124 0.84 12.45 10.59
C ALA A 124 -0.16 11.63 11.42
N TYR A 125 -0.39 10.40 11.00
CA TYR A 125 -1.31 9.47 11.65
C TYR A 125 -0.84 8.04 11.42
N ASN A 126 -0.36 7.41 12.48
CA ASN A 126 -0.02 5.99 12.44
C ASN A 126 -1.31 5.17 12.49
N ASN A 127 -1.73 4.63 11.35
CA ASN A 127 -2.92 3.83 11.25
C ASN A 127 -2.72 2.47 11.96
N PRO A 128 -3.42 2.18 13.07
CA PRO A 128 -3.23 0.94 13.82
C PRO A 128 -3.67 -0.32 13.06
N ALA A 129 -4.44 -0.16 11.98
CA ALA A 129 -4.83 -1.27 11.10
C ALA A 129 -3.73 -1.64 10.08
N VAL A 130 -2.64 -0.86 10.00
CA VAL A 130 -1.53 -1.06 9.07
C VAL A 130 -0.28 -1.42 9.86
N SER A 131 0.09 -2.69 9.88
CA SER A 131 1.29 -3.16 10.57
C SER A 131 2.59 -2.87 9.80
N MET A 132 2.52 -2.69 8.48
CA MET A 132 3.62 -2.27 7.61
C MET A 132 3.06 -1.48 6.43
N SER A 133 3.64 -0.31 6.14
CA SER A 133 3.19 0.51 5.01
C SER A 133 3.58 -0.12 3.67
N THR A 134 2.82 0.20 2.63
CA THR A 134 3.13 -0.23 1.25
C THR A 134 4.53 0.24 0.82
N GLU A 135 4.97 1.42 1.25
CA GLU A 135 6.31 1.93 0.97
C GLU A 135 7.41 1.11 1.67
N ASP A 136 7.19 0.71 2.93
CA ASP A 136 8.12 -0.16 3.64
C ASP A 136 8.18 -1.55 2.99
N MET A 137 7.04 -2.12 2.59
CA MET A 137 7.00 -3.38 1.83
C MET A 137 7.81 -3.26 0.53
N ALA A 138 7.63 -2.17 -0.21
CA ALA A 138 8.38 -1.93 -1.44
C ALA A 138 9.89 -1.79 -1.19
N ARG A 139 10.30 -1.11 -0.11
CA ARG A 139 11.70 -0.95 0.28
C ARG A 139 12.35 -2.29 0.61
N TYR A 140 11.72 -3.08 1.47
CA TYR A 140 12.21 -4.42 1.81
C TYR A 140 12.23 -5.35 0.60
N ALA A 141 11.20 -5.34 -0.24
CA ALA A 141 11.14 -6.16 -1.44
C ALA A 141 12.28 -5.83 -2.42
N ARG A 142 12.62 -4.54 -2.62
CA ARG A 142 13.77 -4.14 -3.45
C ARG A 142 15.10 -4.62 -2.86
N GLN A 143 15.26 -4.53 -1.56
CA GLN A 143 16.46 -4.99 -0.86
C GLN A 143 16.61 -6.52 -1.01
N ILE A 144 15.53 -7.28 -0.89
CA ILE A 144 15.52 -8.73 -1.11
C ILE A 144 15.83 -9.06 -2.56
N TRP A 145 15.26 -8.32 -3.51
CA TRP A 145 15.55 -8.48 -4.93
C TRP A 145 17.05 -8.37 -5.25
N THR A 146 17.76 -7.49 -4.57
CA THR A 146 19.21 -7.32 -4.79
C THR A 146 20.05 -8.35 -4.02
N SER A 147 19.44 -9.14 -3.12
CA SER A 147 20.15 -10.14 -2.33
C SER A 147 20.44 -11.40 -3.16
N PRO A 148 21.56 -12.09 -2.90
CA PRO A 148 21.86 -13.39 -3.52
C PRO A 148 20.80 -14.44 -3.21
N ALA A 149 20.51 -15.31 -4.16
CA ALA A 149 19.58 -16.42 -3.94
C ALA A 149 20.15 -17.43 -2.94
N ARG A 150 19.37 -17.73 -1.90
CA ARG A 150 19.71 -18.69 -0.85
C ARG A 150 19.16 -20.07 -1.13
N TYR A 151 17.93 -20.15 -1.64
CA TYR A 151 17.28 -21.41 -1.98
C TYR A 151 17.71 -21.85 -3.38
N ARG A 152 18.28 -23.06 -3.48
CA ARG A 152 18.78 -23.60 -4.76
C ARG A 152 18.02 -24.83 -5.24
N ASN A 153 17.33 -25.51 -4.32
CA ASN A 153 16.69 -26.81 -4.58
C ASN A 153 15.16 -26.72 -4.70
N VAL A 154 14.55 -25.54 -4.42
CA VAL A 154 13.11 -25.34 -4.52
C VAL A 154 12.81 -24.80 -5.92
N ALA A 155 12.49 -25.69 -6.84
CA ALA A 155 12.25 -25.35 -8.23
C ALA A 155 11.29 -26.34 -8.89
N THR A 156 10.56 -25.87 -9.89
CA THR A 156 9.72 -26.67 -10.77
C THR A 156 10.05 -26.42 -12.23
N ASN A 157 9.87 -27.45 -13.06
CA ASN A 157 10.07 -27.37 -14.50
C ASN A 157 8.78 -27.78 -15.20
N ARG A 158 8.18 -26.89 -15.99
CA ARG A 158 6.97 -27.17 -16.75
C ARG A 158 6.93 -26.32 -18.03
N HIS A 159 6.47 -26.87 -19.12
CA HIS A 159 6.33 -26.17 -20.42
C HIS A 159 7.64 -25.52 -20.91
N ARG A 160 8.81 -26.13 -20.66
CA ARG A 160 10.14 -25.56 -20.92
C ARG A 160 10.40 -24.23 -20.16
N MET A 161 9.67 -24.00 -19.08
CA MET A 161 9.91 -22.94 -18.13
C MET A 161 10.41 -23.54 -16.81
N THR A 162 11.27 -22.80 -16.12
CA THR A 162 11.77 -23.15 -14.79
C THR A 162 11.41 -22.05 -13.83
N MET A 163 10.61 -22.37 -12.80
CA MET A 163 10.31 -21.45 -11.70
C MET A 163 11.10 -21.87 -10.47
N ARG A 164 11.74 -20.90 -9.79
CA ARG A 164 12.61 -21.13 -8.62
C ARG A 164 12.28 -20.17 -7.50
N LEU A 165 12.35 -20.68 -6.29
CA LEU A 165 12.43 -19.84 -5.08
C LEU A 165 13.86 -19.31 -4.95
N ASN A 166 14.02 -18.02 -4.82
CA ASN A 166 15.32 -17.38 -4.56
C ASN A 166 15.52 -17.16 -3.07
N ASN A 167 14.56 -16.50 -2.41
CA ASN A 167 14.63 -16.15 -1.01
C ASN A 167 13.26 -16.17 -0.33
N ILE A 168 13.26 -16.42 0.99
CA ILE A 168 12.15 -16.13 1.89
C ILE A 168 12.69 -15.25 3.01
N TYR A 169 12.06 -14.11 3.26
CA TYR A 169 12.35 -13.25 4.39
C TYR A 169 11.12 -13.10 5.29
N SER A 170 11.35 -13.08 6.59
CA SER A 170 10.35 -12.83 7.61
C SER A 170 10.59 -11.45 8.20
N VAL A 171 9.67 -10.50 7.95
CA VAL A 171 9.77 -9.12 8.44
C VAL A 171 8.42 -8.71 9.06
N GLY A 172 8.43 -8.29 10.32
CA GLY A 172 7.20 -7.97 11.04
C GLY A 172 6.19 -9.13 10.96
N GLU A 173 4.99 -8.85 10.53
CA GLU A 173 3.89 -9.81 10.36
C GLU A 173 3.80 -10.39 8.94
N TYR A 174 4.90 -10.32 8.14
CA TYR A 174 4.86 -10.71 6.73
C TYR A 174 5.99 -11.65 6.33
N PHE A 175 5.69 -12.49 5.34
CA PHE A 175 6.67 -13.20 4.54
C PHE A 175 6.84 -12.52 3.19
N PHE A 176 8.10 -12.34 2.80
CA PHE A 176 8.53 -11.87 1.49
C PHE A 176 9.06 -13.06 0.71
N LEU A 177 8.39 -13.42 -0.37
CA LEU A 177 8.70 -14.58 -1.20
C LEU A 177 9.30 -14.07 -2.51
N ASP A 178 10.60 -14.27 -2.70
CA ASP A 178 11.35 -13.91 -3.89
C ASP A 178 11.47 -15.13 -4.80
N PHE A 179 10.92 -15.06 -5.99
CA PHE A 179 10.96 -16.12 -6.96
C PHE A 179 11.32 -15.62 -8.37
N SER A 180 11.84 -16.50 -9.20
CA SER A 180 12.18 -16.21 -10.59
C SER A 180 11.68 -17.29 -11.53
N ILE A 181 11.42 -16.91 -12.79
CA ILE A 181 11.00 -17.80 -13.86
C ILE A 181 11.91 -17.58 -15.06
N ASP A 182 12.51 -18.67 -15.58
CA ASP A 182 13.21 -18.70 -16.85
C ASP A 182 12.28 -19.32 -17.91
N ASN A 183 11.93 -18.58 -18.94
CA ASN A 183 11.18 -19.08 -20.08
C ASN A 183 12.13 -19.40 -21.24
N ARG A 184 12.32 -20.69 -21.52
CA ARG A 184 13.20 -21.18 -22.61
C ARG A 184 12.42 -21.39 -23.91
N THR A 185 11.24 -20.84 -24.04
CA THR A 185 10.46 -20.84 -25.27
C THR A 185 10.57 -19.50 -25.98
N ASN A 186 10.31 -19.49 -27.29
CA ASN A 186 10.23 -18.25 -28.06
C ASN A 186 8.84 -17.60 -27.97
N ILE A 187 7.97 -18.12 -27.08
CA ILE A 187 6.61 -17.61 -26.88
C ILE A 187 6.60 -16.77 -25.64
N ARG A 188 6.21 -15.49 -25.77
CA ARG A 188 5.97 -14.59 -24.64
C ARG A 188 4.92 -15.21 -23.72
N PHE A 189 5.04 -14.98 -22.43
CA PHE A 189 4.08 -15.37 -21.42
C PHE A 189 3.28 -14.13 -21.02
N ASP A 190 1.99 -14.09 -21.33
CA ASP A 190 1.08 -13.03 -20.94
C ASP A 190 0.40 -13.42 -19.63
N ILE A 191 0.72 -12.72 -18.56
CA ILE A 191 0.28 -13.06 -17.20
C ILE A 191 -1.23 -12.77 -17.06
N ASP A 192 -1.99 -13.80 -16.69
CA ASP A 192 -3.39 -13.67 -16.29
C ASP A 192 -3.48 -13.42 -14.78
N GLN A 193 -2.97 -14.35 -13.97
CA GLN A 193 -3.06 -14.29 -12.52
C GLN A 193 -1.79 -14.82 -11.87
N LEU A 194 -1.37 -14.13 -10.80
CA LEU A 194 -0.41 -14.60 -9.83
C LEU A 194 -1.17 -14.94 -8.54
N LYS A 195 -1.19 -16.22 -8.19
CA LYS A 195 -1.90 -16.72 -7.00
C LYS A 195 -0.94 -17.32 -6.00
N VAL A 196 -1.25 -17.11 -4.73
CA VAL A 196 -0.60 -17.82 -3.62
C VAL A 196 -1.68 -18.67 -2.96
N LYS A 197 -1.40 -19.95 -2.79
CA LYS A 197 -2.36 -20.92 -2.29
C LYS A 197 -1.74 -21.76 -1.18
N LEU A 198 -2.52 -22.12 -0.19
CA LEU A 198 -2.19 -23.16 0.78
C LEU A 198 -3.01 -24.39 0.44
N ASN A 199 -2.34 -25.45 0.02
CA ASN A 199 -2.93 -26.69 -0.46
C ASN A 199 -2.59 -27.89 0.47
N ASP A 200 -3.37 -28.95 0.42
CA ASP A 200 -3.02 -30.22 1.03
C ASP A 200 -1.94 -30.94 0.18
N LYS A 201 -0.85 -31.45 0.81
CA LYS A 201 0.23 -32.19 0.12
C LYS A 201 -0.25 -33.48 -0.51
N LYS A 202 -1.16 -34.19 0.16
CA LYS A 202 -1.65 -35.50 -0.27
C LYS A 202 -3.10 -35.39 -0.70
N THR A 203 -3.34 -35.59 -1.98
CA THR A 203 -4.67 -35.84 -2.53
C THR A 203 -4.92 -37.34 -2.57
N SER A 204 -5.56 -37.94 -1.56
CA SER A 204 -6.11 -39.28 -1.74
C SER A 204 -7.36 -39.16 -2.62
N LYS A 205 -7.63 -40.20 -3.43
CA LYS A 205 -8.74 -40.21 -4.42
C LYS A 205 -10.15 -39.97 -3.84
N SER A 206 -10.29 -39.88 -2.52
CA SER A 206 -11.58 -39.74 -1.80
C SER A 206 -11.66 -38.53 -0.88
N THR A 207 -10.68 -37.61 -0.90
CA THR A 207 -10.66 -36.48 0.03
C THR A 207 -10.91 -35.16 -0.71
N THR A 208 -11.79 -34.34 -0.20
CA THR A 208 -12.00 -32.96 -0.66
C THR A 208 -10.71 -32.17 -0.38
N VAL A 209 -10.02 -31.73 -1.41
CA VAL A 209 -8.83 -30.88 -1.29
C VAL A 209 -9.27 -29.51 -0.81
N GLN A 210 -8.81 -29.10 0.37
CA GLN A 210 -9.00 -27.75 0.86
C GLN A 210 -7.87 -26.84 0.30
N THR A 211 -8.25 -25.90 -0.54
CA THR A 211 -7.35 -24.85 -1.03
C THR A 211 -7.77 -23.54 -0.38
N VAL A 212 -6.83 -22.88 0.28
CA VAL A 212 -7.00 -21.50 0.79
C VAL A 212 -6.18 -20.58 -0.09
N GLU A 213 -6.84 -19.68 -0.81
CA GLU A 213 -6.18 -18.64 -1.59
C GLU A 213 -5.77 -17.48 -0.66
N LEU A 214 -4.51 -17.07 -0.78
CA LEU A 214 -3.91 -15.98 -0.02
C LEU A 214 -3.77 -14.78 -0.93
N THR A 215 -4.34 -13.66 -0.55
CA THR A 215 -4.18 -12.41 -1.29
C THR A 215 -2.84 -11.78 -0.91
N PRO A 216 -1.91 -11.56 -1.88
CA PRO A 216 -0.71 -10.80 -1.60
C PRO A 216 -1.05 -9.37 -1.14
N GLU A 217 -0.42 -8.92 -0.06
CA GLU A 217 -0.54 -7.55 0.43
C GLU A 217 0.26 -6.57 -0.44
N PHE A 218 1.32 -7.07 -1.07
CA PHE A 218 2.18 -6.31 -1.97
C PHE A 218 2.83 -7.22 -3.02
N THR A 219 3.07 -6.66 -4.20
CA THR A 219 3.79 -7.30 -5.31
C THR A 219 4.76 -6.29 -5.89
N LEU A 220 6.05 -6.62 -5.99
CA LEU A 220 7.09 -5.68 -6.41
C LEU A 220 7.02 -5.39 -7.91
N ASP A 221 6.79 -6.41 -8.72
CA ASP A 221 6.70 -6.32 -10.19
C ASP A 221 5.27 -6.61 -10.63
N SER A 222 4.63 -5.60 -11.24
CA SER A 222 3.28 -5.66 -11.78
C SER A 222 3.26 -5.85 -13.31
N SER A 223 4.37 -6.33 -13.90
CA SER A 223 4.45 -6.60 -15.34
C SER A 223 3.35 -7.56 -15.79
N GLU A 224 2.67 -7.22 -16.87
CA GLU A 224 1.60 -8.05 -17.43
C GLU A 224 2.12 -9.17 -18.36
N SER A 225 3.40 -9.16 -18.70
CA SER A 225 4.00 -10.18 -19.56
C SER A 225 5.51 -10.21 -19.47
N PHE A 226 6.12 -11.36 -19.85
CA PHE A 226 7.57 -11.49 -19.99
C PHE A 226 7.92 -12.43 -21.15
N HIS A 227 9.13 -12.30 -21.71
CA HIS A 227 9.60 -13.18 -22.78
C HIS A 227 10.55 -14.27 -22.24
N PHE A 228 11.72 -13.89 -21.74
CA PHE A 228 12.73 -14.88 -21.34
C PHE A 228 12.84 -15.09 -19.83
N GLY A 229 12.62 -14.05 -19.07
CA GLY A 229 12.75 -14.09 -17.62
C GLY A 229 11.76 -13.19 -16.90
N TYR A 230 11.38 -13.64 -15.72
CA TYR A 230 10.53 -12.89 -14.79
C TYR A 230 11.05 -13.12 -13.37
N ARG A 231 11.11 -12.08 -12.56
CA ARG A 231 11.41 -12.20 -11.14
C ARG A 231 10.50 -11.28 -10.36
N ASN A 232 10.00 -11.75 -9.23
CA ASN A 232 9.12 -10.96 -8.40
C ASN A 232 9.38 -11.25 -6.92
N VAL A 233 9.03 -10.26 -6.08
CA VAL A 233 8.93 -10.41 -4.63
C VAL A 233 7.49 -10.12 -4.25
N ILE A 234 6.81 -11.11 -3.71
CA ILE A 234 5.44 -10.99 -3.21
C ILE A 234 5.44 -11.03 -1.69
N VAL A 235 4.53 -10.27 -1.09
CA VAL A 235 4.40 -10.15 0.35
C VAL A 235 3.07 -10.72 0.78
N VAL A 236 3.09 -11.68 1.69
CA VAL A 236 1.89 -12.30 2.27
C VAL A 236 1.95 -12.23 3.79
N LYS A 237 0.80 -12.22 4.46
CA LYS A 237 0.77 -12.31 5.92
C LYS A 237 1.41 -13.59 6.41
N LYS A 238 2.15 -13.51 7.52
CA LYS A 238 2.70 -14.68 8.19
C LYS A 238 1.60 -15.65 8.57
N MET A 239 1.88 -16.91 8.33
CA MET A 239 1.04 -18.00 8.74
C MET A 239 1.88 -19.19 9.17
N THR A 240 1.36 -19.94 10.09
CA THR A 240 1.86 -21.29 10.41
C THR A 240 0.92 -22.30 9.80
N PHE A 241 1.45 -23.34 9.22
CA PHE A 241 0.66 -24.43 8.67
C PHE A 241 1.32 -25.79 8.96
N PRO A 242 0.54 -26.84 9.10
CA PRO A 242 1.09 -28.16 9.40
C PRO A 242 1.85 -28.75 8.20
N ASN A 243 2.70 -29.75 8.45
CA ASN A 243 3.57 -30.36 7.43
C ASN A 243 2.81 -31.12 6.32
N ASP A 244 1.53 -31.38 6.47
CA ASP A 244 0.66 -31.95 5.45
C ASP A 244 0.11 -30.92 4.46
N LYS A 245 0.40 -29.65 4.68
CA LYS A 245 0.10 -28.56 3.74
C LYS A 245 1.34 -28.05 3.02
N ILE A 246 1.11 -27.39 1.89
CA ILE A 246 2.14 -26.82 1.05
C ILE A 246 1.73 -25.44 0.57
N LEU A 247 2.67 -24.49 0.62
CA LEU A 247 2.47 -23.15 0.08
C LEU A 247 2.84 -23.18 -1.41
N THR A 248 1.90 -22.83 -2.28
CA THR A 248 2.10 -22.86 -3.73
C THR A 248 2.00 -21.45 -4.31
N ILE A 249 3.02 -21.02 -5.05
CA ILE A 249 2.95 -19.83 -5.92
C ILE A 249 2.60 -20.33 -7.33
N GLU A 250 1.51 -19.85 -7.90
CA GLU A 250 1.02 -20.24 -9.22
C GLU A 250 0.93 -19.03 -10.13
N LEU A 251 1.45 -19.17 -11.34
CA LEU A 251 1.33 -18.18 -12.41
C LEU A 251 0.61 -18.80 -13.60
N SER A 252 -0.50 -18.17 -14.04
CA SER A 252 -1.31 -18.59 -15.19
C SER A 252 -1.24 -17.59 -16.34
N GLU A 253 -1.38 -18.09 -17.58
CA GLU A 253 -1.33 -17.32 -18.82
C GLU A 253 -2.73 -16.95 -19.32
N LYS A 254 -2.88 -15.75 -19.92
CA LYS A 254 -4.13 -15.21 -20.52
C LYS A 254 -4.50 -15.95 -21.81
N GLN A 255 -4.93 -17.22 -21.75
CA GLN A 255 -5.38 -18.00 -22.92
C GLN A 255 -6.37 -19.06 -22.48
N LEU A 256 -7.25 -19.50 -23.41
CA LEU A 256 -8.25 -20.55 -23.15
C LEU A 256 -7.64 -21.87 -22.62
N SER A 257 -6.41 -22.17 -22.99
CA SER A 257 -5.62 -23.32 -22.53
C SER A 257 -4.21 -22.86 -22.15
N GLY A 258 -4.15 -21.73 -21.43
CA GLY A 258 -2.90 -21.07 -21.09
C GLY A 258 -1.96 -21.94 -20.26
N ARG A 259 -0.66 -21.71 -20.42
CA ARG A 259 0.35 -22.37 -19.61
C ARG A 259 0.18 -21.98 -18.16
N THR A 260 0.30 -22.93 -17.27
CA THR A 260 0.34 -22.69 -15.82
C THR A 260 1.62 -23.29 -15.28
N ILE A 261 2.33 -22.52 -14.47
CA ILE A 261 3.49 -22.98 -13.73
C ILE A 261 3.28 -22.70 -12.25
N SER A 262 3.60 -23.69 -11.41
CA SER A 262 3.43 -23.58 -9.96
C SER A 262 4.69 -24.02 -9.24
N LEU A 263 5.03 -23.32 -8.17
CA LEU A 263 6.17 -23.60 -7.31
C LEU A 263 5.65 -23.95 -5.91
N ASP A 264 5.96 -25.15 -5.47
CA ASP A 264 5.61 -25.66 -4.16
C ASP A 264 6.72 -25.37 -3.15
N ILE A 265 6.35 -24.78 -2.02
CA ILE A 265 7.25 -24.38 -0.93
C ILE A 265 6.81 -25.13 0.32
N GLU A 266 7.69 -25.92 0.89
CA GLU A 266 7.41 -26.68 2.09
C GLU A 266 7.47 -25.85 3.35
N TYR A 267 6.81 -26.28 4.41
CA TYR A 267 6.88 -25.60 5.70
C TYR A 267 8.31 -25.54 6.24
N ALA A 268 9.13 -26.53 5.98
CA ALA A 268 10.55 -26.55 6.31
C ALA A 268 11.32 -25.39 5.66
N ASP A 269 10.96 -25.02 4.42
CA ASP A 269 11.56 -23.88 3.73
C ASP A 269 11.11 -22.55 4.40
N VAL A 270 9.83 -22.45 4.73
CA VAL A 270 9.26 -21.25 5.36
C VAL A 270 9.84 -20.98 6.75
N ILE A 271 10.01 -22.00 7.60
CA ILE A 271 10.63 -21.84 8.93
C ILE A 271 12.12 -21.52 8.88
N SER A 272 12.79 -21.80 7.74
CA SER A 272 14.18 -21.42 7.50
C SER A 272 14.34 -20.03 6.89
N ALA A 273 13.27 -19.25 6.80
CA ALA A 273 13.27 -17.89 6.28
C ALA A 273 14.32 -17.01 6.94
N ASP A 274 14.96 -16.14 6.16
CA ASP A 274 15.89 -15.14 6.65
C ASP A 274 15.16 -14.00 7.36
N SER A 275 15.92 -13.22 8.12
CA SER A 275 15.46 -11.95 8.68
C SER A 275 16.53 -10.89 8.44
N PHE A 276 16.12 -9.63 8.33
CA PHE A 276 17.07 -8.53 8.34
C PHE A 276 17.71 -8.41 9.73
N ASN A 277 19.01 -8.12 9.78
CA ASN A 277 19.69 -7.87 11.05
C ASN A 277 18.98 -6.72 11.77
N LYS A 278 18.81 -6.85 13.10
CA LYS A 278 18.18 -5.83 13.94
C LYS A 278 18.81 -4.44 13.77
N VAL A 279 20.09 -4.35 13.47
CA VAL A 279 20.83 -3.11 13.22
C VAL A 279 20.22 -2.34 12.03
N LEU A 280 19.80 -3.01 10.95
CA LEU A 280 19.20 -2.37 9.78
C LEU A 280 17.76 -1.87 10.03
N LEU A 281 17.11 -2.35 11.10
CA LEU A 281 15.75 -1.94 11.48
C LEU A 281 15.72 -0.64 12.31
N TYR A 282 16.87 -0.20 12.83
CA TYR A 282 16.99 0.97 13.73
C TYR A 282 17.79 2.12 13.13
N GLU A 283 18.26 2.03 11.88
CA GLU A 283 18.82 3.16 11.15
C GLU A 283 17.69 4.00 10.50
N HIS A 284 17.02 4.78 11.36
CA HIS A 284 16.07 5.81 10.95
C HIS A 284 16.29 7.09 11.75
#